data_1cc554bbdf27331fe9d3f248c87f55ac
#
_entry.id   1cc554bbdf27331fe9d3f248c87f55ac
#
_cell.length_a   1.000
_cell.length_b   1.000
_cell.length_c   1.000
_cell.angle_alpha   90.00
_cell.angle_beta   90.00
_cell.angle_gamma   90.00
#
_symmetry.space_group_name_H-M   'P 1'
#
loop_
_entity.id
_entity.type
_entity.pdbx_description
1 polymer ?
#
loop_
_entity_poly.entity_id
_entity_poly.type
_entity_poly.pdbx_seq_one_letter_code
_entity_poly.pdbx_strand_id
1 'polypeptide(L)'
;MVGIAPSRSSRRQRPVAQHRGGDSAKEGLIMKYIVAIIQPSRLAAVHEALVAIGVEGLTTSEVQGYGRQKGKTEVYRGTEYTVNFLPKVKIEIAVGADMAEKACDAIKSAAESGKIGDGKVFVLDLESALRIRTGEAGVAAL
;
A
#
# COMPACT_ATOMS: atom_id res chain seq x y z
N MET A 1 -62.60 13.29 -41.00
CA MET A 1 -61.14 13.16 -41.06
C MET A 1 -60.59 13.56 -39.71
N VAL A 2 -60.13 12.59 -38.97
CA VAL A 2 -59.58 12.84 -37.62
C VAL A 2 -58.07 12.62 -37.71
N GLY A 3 -57.31 13.69 -37.58
CA GLY A 3 -55.88 13.64 -37.51
C GLY A 3 -55.42 13.23 -36.11
N ILE A 4 -54.80 12.07 -35.99
CA ILE A 4 -54.20 11.63 -34.74
C ILE A 4 -52.80 12.23 -34.70
N ALA A 5 -52.51 13.12 -33.72
CA ALA A 5 -51.19 13.60 -33.44
C ALA A 5 -50.42 12.52 -32.67
N PRO A 6 -49.15 12.24 -33.01
CA PRO A 6 -48.38 11.31 -32.25
C PRO A 6 -47.95 11.94 -30.92
N SER A 7 -48.24 11.24 -29.83
CA SER A 7 -47.81 11.64 -28.53
C SER A 7 -46.28 11.52 -28.45
N ARG A 8 -45.62 12.64 -28.22
CA ARG A 8 -44.21 12.63 -27.86
C ARG A 8 -44.08 12.13 -26.43
N SER A 9 -43.68 10.88 -26.31
CA SER A 9 -43.18 10.33 -25.05
C SER A 9 -41.85 11.03 -24.73
N SER A 10 -41.94 12.02 -23.87
CA SER A 10 -40.74 12.60 -23.27
C SER A 10 -40.18 11.57 -22.29
N ARG A 11 -39.16 10.85 -22.71
CA ARG A 11 -38.29 10.14 -21.77
C ARG A 11 -37.62 11.20 -20.90
N ARG A 12 -38.17 11.40 -19.72
CA ARG A 12 -37.45 12.11 -18.67
C ARG A 12 -36.23 11.25 -18.34
N GLN A 13 -35.08 11.73 -18.76
CA GLN A 13 -33.81 11.22 -18.27
C GLN A 13 -33.82 11.44 -16.76
N ARG A 14 -33.85 10.36 -16.01
CA ARG A 14 -33.61 10.41 -14.57
C ARG A 14 -32.19 10.96 -14.37
N PRO A 15 -31.98 11.98 -13.55
CA PRO A 15 -30.63 12.38 -13.22
C PRO A 15 -29.95 11.19 -12.57
N VAL A 16 -28.76 10.86 -13.10
CA VAL A 16 -27.88 9.90 -12.46
C VAL A 16 -27.61 10.46 -11.07
N ALA A 17 -28.14 9.81 -10.05
CA ALA A 17 -27.88 10.18 -8.69
C ALA A 17 -26.37 10.07 -8.47
N GLN A 18 -25.71 11.21 -8.36
CA GLN A 18 -24.35 11.26 -7.87
C GLN A 18 -24.40 10.82 -6.42
N HIS A 19 -23.97 9.59 -6.16
CA HIS A 19 -23.80 9.10 -4.81
C HIS A 19 -22.66 9.85 -4.13
N ARG A 20 -22.97 11.02 -3.61
CA ARG A 20 -22.15 11.71 -2.61
C ARG A 20 -22.71 11.33 -1.23
N GLY A 21 -22.41 10.16 -0.73
CA GLY A 21 -22.95 9.80 0.57
C GLY A 21 -22.69 8.39 1.05
N GLY A 22 -21.70 7.72 0.46
CA GLY A 22 -21.35 6.37 0.87
C GLY A 22 -19.86 6.13 1.02
N ASP A 23 -19.03 7.16 0.80
CA ASP A 23 -17.58 6.96 0.67
C ASP A 23 -16.92 6.62 2.00
N SER A 24 -17.33 7.20 3.12
CA SER A 24 -16.72 6.90 4.43
C SER A 24 -17.03 5.49 4.92
N ALA A 25 -18.27 5.00 4.72
CA ALA A 25 -18.64 3.64 5.10
C ALA A 25 -18.01 2.60 4.17
N LYS A 26 -17.84 2.92 2.89
CA LYS A 26 -17.13 2.07 1.92
C LYS A 26 -15.63 2.10 2.12
N GLU A 27 -15.05 3.23 2.49
CA GLU A 27 -13.62 3.35 2.79
C GLU A 27 -13.19 2.48 3.96
N GLY A 28 -14.03 2.33 5.01
CA GLY A 28 -13.79 1.41 6.12
C GLY A 28 -13.83 -0.08 5.71
N LEU A 29 -14.44 -0.42 4.55
CA LEU A 29 -14.49 -1.76 3.99
C LEU A 29 -13.42 -2.00 2.94
N ILE A 30 -12.82 -0.95 2.39
CA ILE A 30 -11.73 -1.02 1.43
C ILE A 30 -10.43 -1.30 2.16
N MET A 31 -9.64 -2.18 1.60
CA MET A 31 -8.35 -2.57 2.14
C MET A 31 -7.23 -2.11 1.22
N LYS A 32 -6.08 -1.83 1.83
CA LYS A 32 -4.85 -1.52 1.11
C LYS A 32 -3.76 -2.50 1.51
N TYR A 33 -2.94 -2.82 0.53
CA TYR A 33 -1.73 -3.60 0.74
C TYR A 33 -0.52 -2.68 0.60
N ILE A 34 0.27 -2.58 1.65
CA ILE A 34 1.42 -1.68 1.69
C ILE A 34 2.69 -2.52 1.67
N VAL A 35 3.54 -2.22 0.72
CA VAL A 35 4.86 -2.81 0.58
C VAL A 35 5.89 -1.72 0.79
N ALA A 36 6.76 -1.90 1.77
CA ALA A 36 7.84 -0.96 2.05
C ALA A 36 9.19 -1.65 1.86
N ILE A 37 10.08 -1.02 1.14
CA ILE A 37 11.47 -1.45 1.00
C ILE A 37 12.31 -0.47 1.81
N ILE A 38 12.97 -0.95 2.84
CA ILE A 38 13.69 -0.11 3.80
C ILE A 38 15.12 -0.61 4.03
N GLN A 39 15.93 0.22 4.66
CA GLN A 39 17.23 -0.19 5.18
C GLN A 39 17.04 -1.23 6.28
N PRO A 40 17.86 -2.30 6.32
CA PRO A 40 17.75 -3.33 7.36
C PRO A 40 17.85 -2.78 8.78
N SER A 41 18.68 -1.77 8.98
CA SER A 41 18.86 -1.12 10.28
C SER A 41 17.62 -0.37 10.80
N ARG A 42 16.64 -0.13 9.95
CA ARG A 42 15.40 0.59 10.29
C ARG A 42 14.22 -0.33 10.63
N LEU A 43 14.38 -1.63 10.48
CA LEU A 43 13.28 -2.57 10.68
C LEU A 43 12.67 -2.46 12.09
N ALA A 44 13.48 -2.42 13.13
CA ALA A 44 12.98 -2.33 14.50
C ALA A 44 12.17 -1.05 14.73
N ALA A 45 12.66 0.10 14.25
CA ALA A 45 11.98 1.39 14.39
C ALA A 45 10.65 1.41 13.61
N VAL A 46 10.63 0.87 12.40
CA VAL A 46 9.41 0.78 11.60
C VAL A 46 8.38 -0.15 12.23
N HIS A 47 8.81 -1.30 12.70
CA HIS A 47 7.93 -2.23 13.42
C HIS A 47 7.30 -1.57 14.64
N GLU A 48 8.08 -0.93 15.47
CA GLU A 48 7.60 -0.22 16.65
C GLU A 48 6.60 0.89 16.29
N ALA A 49 6.89 1.67 15.25
CA ALA A 49 5.99 2.73 14.78
C ALA A 49 4.66 2.19 14.27
N LEU A 50 4.66 1.07 13.56
CA LEU A 50 3.44 0.43 13.06
C LEU A 50 2.61 -0.17 14.20
N VAL A 51 3.24 -0.81 15.17
CA VAL A 51 2.54 -1.34 16.35
C VAL A 51 1.88 -0.20 17.13
N ALA A 52 2.57 0.93 17.26
CA ALA A 52 2.05 2.09 18.00
C ALA A 52 0.76 2.67 17.42
N ILE A 53 0.53 2.53 16.12
CA ILE A 53 -0.71 2.97 15.45
C ILE A 53 -1.77 1.88 15.30
N GLY A 54 -1.52 0.68 15.83
CA GLY A 54 -2.49 -0.41 15.86
C GLY A 54 -2.36 -1.44 14.73
N VAL A 55 -1.27 -1.45 13.98
CA VAL A 55 -1.00 -2.52 13.01
C VAL A 55 -0.58 -3.78 13.77
N GLU A 56 -1.39 -4.83 13.69
CA GLU A 56 -1.20 -6.05 14.48
C GLU A 56 -0.31 -7.08 13.79
N GLY A 57 -0.27 -7.09 12.47
CA GLY A 57 0.50 -8.07 11.71
C GLY A 57 1.31 -7.45 10.60
N LEU A 58 2.51 -7.95 10.42
CA LEU A 58 3.37 -7.62 9.31
C LEU A 58 4.19 -8.82 8.91
N THR A 59 4.55 -8.87 7.65
CA THR A 59 5.44 -9.88 7.10
C THR A 59 6.70 -9.20 6.61
N THR A 60 7.85 -9.79 6.93
CA THR A 60 9.13 -9.26 6.47
C THR A 60 9.89 -10.31 5.67
N SER A 61 10.65 -9.83 4.72
CA SER A 61 11.60 -10.65 3.99
C SER A 61 12.89 -9.88 3.71
N GLU A 62 14.00 -10.59 3.74
CA GLU A 62 15.28 -10.03 3.31
C GLU A 62 15.33 -10.04 1.78
N VAL A 63 15.65 -8.90 1.20
CA VAL A 63 15.71 -8.71 -0.24
C VAL A 63 16.97 -7.95 -0.61
N GLN A 64 17.27 -7.92 -1.88
CA GLN A 64 18.35 -7.12 -2.41
C GLN A 64 17.79 -6.08 -3.37
N GLY A 65 18.21 -4.83 -3.20
CA GLY A 65 17.76 -3.73 -4.02
C GLY A 65 18.88 -3.10 -4.82
N TYR A 66 18.55 -2.69 -6.02
CA TYR A 66 19.39 -1.85 -6.85
C TYR A 66 18.73 -0.49 -7.03
N GLY A 67 19.47 0.57 -6.83
CA GLY A 67 18.94 1.92 -6.96
C GLY A 67 20.04 2.97 -7.05
N ARG A 68 19.67 4.22 -6.82
CA ARG A 68 20.60 5.36 -6.93
C ARG A 68 21.75 5.32 -5.95
N GLN A 69 21.63 4.52 -4.88
CA GLN A 69 22.66 4.40 -3.85
C GLN A 69 23.99 3.90 -4.41
N LYS A 70 23.98 3.22 -5.53
CA LYS A 70 25.07 2.49 -6.16
C LYS A 70 25.79 1.57 -5.17
N GLY A 71 26.13 0.38 -5.57
CA GLY A 71 26.86 -0.57 -4.76
C GLY A 71 28.26 -0.08 -4.44
N LYS A 72 28.86 -0.67 -3.42
CA LYS A 72 30.25 -0.43 -3.08
C LYS A 72 31.14 -1.06 -4.14
N THR A 73 32.22 -0.38 -4.49
CA THR A 73 33.28 -0.98 -5.30
C THR A 73 34.14 -1.85 -4.41
N GLU A 74 34.28 -3.11 -4.77
CA GLU A 74 35.14 -4.06 -4.07
C GLU A 74 36.29 -4.50 -5.00
N VAL A 75 37.43 -4.78 -4.42
CA VAL A 75 38.58 -5.32 -5.15
C VAL A 75 38.77 -6.79 -4.79
N TYR A 76 38.74 -7.65 -5.80
CA TYR A 76 38.97 -9.06 -5.65
C TYR A 76 40.02 -9.53 -6.66
N ARG A 77 41.13 -10.08 -6.20
CA ARG A 77 42.25 -10.51 -7.05
C ARG A 77 42.76 -9.42 -8.03
N GLY A 78 42.79 -8.15 -7.57
CA GLY A 78 43.20 -7.02 -8.37
C GLY A 78 42.19 -6.51 -9.40
N THR A 79 40.96 -7.06 -9.39
CA THR A 79 39.88 -6.61 -10.27
C THR A 79 38.85 -5.89 -9.41
N GLU A 80 38.46 -4.68 -9.81
CA GLU A 80 37.39 -3.94 -9.17
C GLU A 80 36.03 -4.49 -9.61
N TYR A 81 35.15 -4.75 -8.62
CA TYR A 81 33.77 -5.10 -8.85
C TYR A 81 32.86 -4.02 -8.27
N THR A 82 31.87 -3.60 -9.03
CA THR A 82 30.79 -2.78 -8.51
C THR A 82 29.70 -3.68 -7.97
N VAL A 83 29.45 -3.61 -6.68
CA VAL A 83 28.31 -4.30 -6.06
C VAL A 83 27.06 -3.48 -6.36
N ASN A 84 26.24 -3.96 -7.27
CA ASN A 84 25.06 -3.26 -7.76
C ASN A 84 23.83 -3.48 -6.88
N PHE A 85 23.83 -4.53 -6.05
CA PHE A 85 22.73 -4.90 -5.18
C PHE A 85 23.12 -4.76 -3.73
N LEU A 86 22.22 -4.15 -2.95
CA LEU A 86 22.41 -3.92 -1.52
C LEU A 86 21.32 -4.61 -0.73
N PRO A 87 21.64 -5.13 0.47
CA PRO A 87 20.64 -5.69 1.35
C PRO A 87 19.57 -4.67 1.70
N LYS A 88 18.32 -5.09 1.63
CA LYS A 88 17.13 -4.34 2.05
C LYS A 88 16.19 -5.28 2.78
N VAL A 89 15.23 -4.72 3.47
CA VAL A 89 14.11 -5.46 4.05
C VAL A 89 12.83 -5.02 3.36
N LYS A 90 12.04 -5.99 2.95
CA LYS A 90 10.69 -5.78 2.46
C LYS A 90 9.71 -6.03 3.59
N ILE A 91 8.87 -5.06 3.88
CA ILE A 91 7.76 -5.17 4.82
C ILE A 91 6.46 -5.19 4.04
N GLU A 92 5.58 -6.11 4.37
CA GLU A 92 4.26 -6.22 3.78
C GLU A 92 3.21 -6.18 4.88
N ILE A 93 2.25 -5.28 4.74
CA ILE A 93 1.11 -5.15 5.65
C ILE A 93 -0.18 -4.99 4.86
N ALA A 94 -1.26 -5.52 5.41
CA ALA A 94 -2.61 -5.27 4.92
C ALA A 94 -3.35 -4.46 5.97
N VAL A 95 -3.96 -3.37 5.56
CA VAL A 95 -4.68 -2.45 6.46
C VAL A 95 -5.99 -2.00 5.82
N GLY A 96 -6.92 -1.54 6.64
CA GLY A 96 -8.06 -0.80 6.13
C GLY A 96 -7.62 0.50 5.46
N ALA A 97 -8.36 0.98 4.48
CA ALA A 97 -8.02 2.20 3.76
C ALA A 97 -7.92 3.43 4.68
N ASP A 98 -8.69 3.45 5.76
CA ASP A 98 -8.65 4.48 6.79
C ASP A 98 -7.32 4.55 7.55
N MET A 99 -6.56 3.46 7.58
CA MET A 99 -5.25 3.37 8.23
C MET A 99 -4.06 3.55 7.27
N ALA A 100 -4.30 3.51 5.97
CA ALA A 100 -3.22 3.46 4.98
C ALA A 100 -2.30 4.68 5.04
N GLU A 101 -2.86 5.87 5.13
CA GLU A 101 -2.08 7.11 5.21
C GLU A 101 -1.23 7.16 6.49
N LYS A 102 -1.83 6.83 7.63
CA LYS A 102 -1.11 6.76 8.91
C LYS A 102 0.02 5.75 8.89
N ALA A 103 -0.22 4.59 8.27
CA ALA A 103 0.80 3.56 8.15
C ALA A 103 1.97 4.03 7.26
N CYS A 104 1.68 4.67 6.14
CA CYS A 104 2.71 5.23 5.26
C CYS A 104 3.54 6.31 5.98
N ASP A 105 2.89 7.20 6.71
CA ASP A 105 3.55 8.25 7.47
C ASP A 105 4.44 7.66 8.58
N ALA A 106 3.96 6.64 9.29
CA ALA A 106 4.72 5.95 10.32
C ALA A 106 5.97 5.28 9.75
N ILE A 107 5.83 4.60 8.62
CA ILE A 107 6.96 3.96 7.93
C ILE A 107 7.97 5.02 7.48
N LYS A 108 7.50 6.07 6.83
CA LYS A 108 8.36 7.14 6.34
C LYS A 108 9.16 7.76 7.47
N SER A 109 8.51 8.19 8.54
CA SER A 109 9.15 8.85 9.67
C SER A 109 10.17 7.95 10.37
N ALA A 110 9.89 6.66 10.49
CA ALA A 110 10.76 5.71 11.15
C ALA A 110 11.94 5.25 10.27
N ALA A 111 11.75 5.22 8.95
CA ALA A 111 12.74 4.71 8.01
C ALA A 111 13.65 5.77 7.40
N GLU A 112 13.23 7.03 7.40
CA GLU A 112 14.02 8.09 6.76
C GLU A 112 15.29 8.46 7.52
N SER A 113 16.37 8.62 6.78
CA SER A 113 17.64 9.19 7.26
C SER A 113 18.00 10.50 6.55
N GLY A 114 17.26 10.82 5.48
CA GLY A 114 17.56 11.94 4.59
C GLY A 114 18.65 11.63 3.56
N LYS A 115 19.14 10.40 3.54
CA LYS A 115 20.18 9.95 2.60
C LYS A 115 19.60 9.14 1.47
N ILE A 116 20.31 9.06 0.35
CA ILE A 116 19.96 8.17 -0.76
C ILE A 116 19.97 6.71 -0.26
N GLY A 117 18.95 5.95 -0.63
CA GLY A 117 18.84 4.55 -0.24
C GLY A 117 17.89 4.28 0.92
N ASP A 118 17.16 5.27 1.38
CA ASP A 118 16.16 5.11 2.46
C ASP A 118 15.02 4.17 2.09
N GLY A 119 14.73 4.02 0.81
CA GLY A 119 13.73 3.09 0.32
C GLY A 119 12.49 3.74 -0.23
N LYS A 120 11.45 2.92 -0.41
CA LYS A 120 10.17 3.33 -0.99
C LYS A 120 9.02 2.62 -0.31
N VAL A 121 7.86 3.25 -0.36
CA VAL A 121 6.59 2.67 0.08
C VAL A 121 5.65 2.62 -1.11
N PHE A 122 5.04 1.45 -1.32
CA PHE A 122 4.05 1.22 -2.37
C PHE A 122 2.72 0.89 -1.73
N VAL A 123 1.66 1.48 -2.25
CA VAL A 123 0.30 1.21 -1.79
C VAL A 123 -0.50 0.63 -2.94
N LEU A 124 -1.10 -0.53 -2.72
CA LEU A 124 -1.90 -1.24 -3.70
C LEU A 124 -3.31 -1.46 -3.14
N ASP A 125 -4.28 -1.53 -4.04
CA ASP A 125 -5.61 -1.99 -3.67
C ASP A 125 -5.57 -3.48 -3.34
N LEU A 126 -6.16 -3.85 -2.21
CA LEU A 126 -6.30 -5.23 -1.79
C LEU A 126 -7.76 -5.64 -1.97
N GLU A 127 -8.01 -6.53 -2.90
CA GLU A 127 -9.34 -6.95 -3.28
C GLU A 127 -10.03 -7.78 -2.18
N SER A 128 -9.30 -8.73 -1.61
CA SER A 128 -9.83 -9.61 -0.57
C SER A 128 -8.75 -10.07 0.38
N ALA A 129 -9.17 -10.47 1.57
CA ALA A 129 -8.32 -11.13 2.57
C ALA A 129 -9.14 -12.19 3.27
N LEU A 130 -8.50 -13.29 3.64
CA LEU A 130 -9.12 -14.40 4.36
C LEU A 130 -8.18 -14.86 5.46
N ARG A 131 -8.67 -14.90 6.69
CA ARG A 131 -7.94 -15.48 7.80
C ARG A 131 -8.12 -17.00 7.79
N ILE A 132 -7.05 -17.71 7.68
CA ILE A 132 -7.09 -19.18 7.48
C ILE A 132 -7.74 -19.88 8.68
N ARG A 133 -7.36 -19.53 9.90
CA ARG A 133 -7.85 -20.20 11.10
C ARG A 133 -9.35 -20.01 11.33
N THR A 134 -9.86 -18.81 11.10
CA THR A 134 -11.25 -18.43 11.47
C THR A 134 -12.19 -18.40 10.28
N GLY A 135 -11.67 -18.33 9.06
CA GLY A 135 -12.48 -18.07 7.88
C GLY A 135 -13.03 -16.66 7.76
N GLU A 136 -12.64 -15.75 8.65
CA GLU A 136 -13.03 -14.35 8.56
C GLU A 136 -12.50 -13.74 7.26
N ALA A 137 -13.32 -12.92 6.62
CA ALA A 137 -12.98 -12.29 5.33
C ALA A 137 -13.05 -10.77 5.41
N GLY A 138 -12.37 -10.10 4.48
CA GLY A 138 -12.35 -8.66 4.41
C GLY A 138 -11.55 -8.02 5.54
N VAL A 139 -11.98 -6.85 5.99
CA VAL A 139 -11.30 -6.09 7.05
C VAL A 139 -11.20 -6.88 8.35
N ALA A 140 -12.19 -7.72 8.65
CA ALA A 140 -12.18 -8.58 9.84
C ALA A 140 -11.05 -9.63 9.82
N ALA A 141 -10.47 -9.90 8.66
CA ALA A 141 -9.37 -10.84 8.51
C ALA A 141 -7.99 -10.22 8.81
N LEU A 142 -7.93 -8.91 8.90
CA LEU A 142 -6.68 -8.17 9.08
C LEU A 142 -6.20 -8.12 10.53
#